data_0b86fc2832973b440411a251f40fcfd9
#
_entry.id   0b86fc2832973b440411a251f40fcfd9
#
_cell.length_a   1.000
_cell.length_b   1.000
_cell.length_c   1.000
_cell.angle_alpha   90.00
_cell.angle_beta   90.00
_cell.angle_gamma   90.00
#
_symmetry.space_group_name_H-M   'P 1'
#
loop_
_entity.id
_entity.type
_entity.pdbx_description
1 polymer ?
#
loop_
_entity_poly.entity_id
_entity_poly.type
_entity_poly.pdbx_seq_one_letter_code
_entity_poly.pdbx_strand_id
1 'polypeptide(L)'
;MDEYIPQLTLTPDLSAQAQPEVKKEEDLITKAQAAPAAGPDLSALSPAEQQAVLHEMGLLSSKPVLYACNVGEDDLMEGIENNKYVPLVAARAKEEGARYIPICAKTEEDIADYTPEEKKAFLAEMGIEASGLDNLITASYDLLGLISFLTDGKKECRAWTIRK
;
A
#
# COMPACT_ATOMS: atom_id res chain seq x y z
N MET A 1 -7.49 32.33 -12.60
CA MET A 1 -7.05 31.07 -13.27
C MET A 1 -7.62 29.96 -12.42
N ASP A 2 -8.80 29.49 -12.79
CA ASP A 2 -9.49 28.44 -12.03
C ASP A 2 -8.86 27.09 -12.39
N GLU A 3 -8.28 26.43 -11.41
CA GLU A 3 -7.77 25.07 -11.57
C GLU A 3 -8.94 24.11 -11.80
N TYR A 4 -9.00 23.59 -13.01
CA TYR A 4 -9.95 22.56 -13.42
C TYR A 4 -9.53 21.21 -12.78
N ILE A 5 -10.20 20.82 -11.70
CA ILE A 5 -10.13 19.45 -11.16
C ILE A 5 -11.13 18.61 -11.96
N PRO A 6 -10.67 17.66 -12.79
CA PRO A 6 -11.60 16.79 -13.51
C PRO A 6 -12.33 15.90 -12.51
N GLN A 7 -13.65 16.02 -12.48
CA GLN A 7 -14.54 15.10 -11.77
C GLN A 7 -14.39 13.72 -12.39
N LEU A 8 -13.98 12.73 -11.58
CA LEU A 8 -14.00 11.32 -11.97
C LEU A 8 -15.46 10.90 -12.17
N THR A 9 -15.90 10.91 -13.40
CA THR A 9 -17.18 10.29 -13.77
C THR A 9 -16.93 8.79 -13.91
N LEU A 10 -17.37 8.03 -12.92
CA LEU A 10 -17.49 6.58 -13.02
C LEU A 10 -18.44 6.24 -14.16
N THR A 11 -17.93 5.64 -15.22
CA THR A 11 -18.76 5.16 -16.33
C THR A 11 -19.63 4.01 -15.87
N PRO A 12 -20.93 3.96 -16.23
CA PRO A 12 -21.91 2.99 -15.71
C PRO A 12 -21.68 1.52 -16.09
N ASP A 13 -20.69 1.23 -16.91
CA ASP A 13 -20.54 -0.09 -17.56
C ASP A 13 -19.73 -1.13 -16.76
N LEU A 14 -19.06 -0.72 -15.70
CA LEU A 14 -18.33 -1.62 -14.81
C LEU A 14 -19.23 -2.31 -13.77
N SER A 15 -20.43 -1.77 -13.51
CA SER A 15 -21.34 -2.32 -12.51
C SER A 15 -22.03 -3.62 -12.96
N ALA A 16 -22.19 -3.83 -14.27
CA ALA A 16 -22.87 -5.01 -14.79
C ALA A 16 -22.02 -6.28 -14.81
N GLN A 17 -20.70 -6.16 -14.88
CA GLN A 17 -19.78 -7.31 -14.87
C GLN A 17 -19.37 -7.75 -13.45
N ALA A 18 -19.45 -6.86 -12.46
CA ALA A 18 -19.13 -7.17 -11.06
C ALA A 18 -20.27 -7.86 -10.29
N GLN A 19 -21.50 -7.82 -10.79
CA GLN A 19 -22.67 -8.36 -10.08
C GLN A 19 -22.63 -9.85 -9.73
N PRO A 20 -22.11 -10.77 -10.57
CA PRO A 20 -22.06 -12.19 -10.20
C PRO A 20 -21.02 -12.51 -9.12
N GLU A 21 -19.93 -11.74 -9.04
CA GLU A 21 -18.92 -11.92 -8.00
C GLU A 21 -19.40 -11.36 -6.65
N VAL A 22 -20.01 -10.18 -6.65
CA VAL A 22 -20.59 -9.57 -5.45
C VAL A 22 -21.66 -10.47 -4.80
N LYS A 23 -22.56 -11.07 -5.58
CA LYS A 23 -23.53 -12.03 -5.06
C LYS A 23 -22.90 -13.27 -4.45
N LYS A 24 -21.83 -13.78 -5.03
CA LYS A 24 -21.10 -14.93 -4.49
C LYS A 24 -20.42 -14.58 -3.16
N GLU A 25 -19.90 -13.38 -3.02
CA GLU A 25 -19.29 -12.86 -1.80
C GLU A 25 -20.34 -12.66 -0.69
N GLU A 26 -21.49 -12.04 -1.01
CA GLU A 26 -22.61 -11.90 -0.08
C GLU A 26 -23.14 -13.26 0.44
N ASP A 27 -23.23 -14.27 -0.42
CA ASP A 27 -23.63 -15.63 -0.04
C ASP A 27 -22.60 -16.29 0.90
N LEU A 28 -21.30 -16.05 0.69
CA LEU A 28 -20.23 -16.57 1.56
C LEU A 28 -20.26 -15.92 2.94
N ILE A 29 -20.48 -14.60 3.00
CA ILE A 29 -20.62 -13.88 4.27
C ILE A 29 -21.84 -14.33 5.03
N THR A 30 -22.98 -14.47 4.35
CA THR A 30 -24.22 -14.95 4.97
C THR A 30 -24.02 -16.35 5.58
N LYS A 31 -23.29 -17.24 4.91
CA LYS A 31 -22.92 -18.56 5.44
C LYS A 31 -21.99 -18.47 6.66
N ALA A 32 -21.02 -17.55 6.64
CA ALA A 32 -20.11 -17.33 7.74
C ALA A 32 -20.80 -16.72 8.97
N GLN A 33 -21.80 -15.84 8.77
CA GLN A 33 -22.57 -15.20 9.82
C GLN A 33 -23.65 -16.13 10.44
N ALA A 34 -24.09 -17.16 9.73
CA ALA A 34 -25.05 -18.13 10.21
C ALA A 34 -24.46 -19.18 11.18
N ALA A 35 -23.17 -19.13 11.47
CA ALA A 35 -22.51 -20.05 12.39
C ALA A 35 -22.76 -19.67 13.85
N PRO A 36 -22.89 -20.68 14.78
CA PRO A 36 -23.18 -20.43 16.18
C PRO A 36 -22.05 -19.66 16.90
N ALA A 37 -22.38 -19.13 18.08
CA ALA A 37 -21.64 -18.15 18.91
C ALA A 37 -20.12 -18.34 19.13
N ALA A 38 -19.47 -19.30 18.51
CA ALA A 38 -18.01 -19.52 18.52
C ALA A 38 -17.23 -18.75 17.41
N GLY A 39 -17.93 -17.89 16.63
CA GLY A 39 -17.39 -17.23 15.43
C GLY A 39 -17.65 -18.06 14.16
N PRO A 40 -17.49 -17.44 12.97
CA PRO A 40 -17.71 -18.14 11.71
C PRO A 40 -16.69 -19.27 11.53
N ASP A 41 -17.18 -20.49 11.37
CA ASP A 41 -16.32 -21.62 11.01
C ASP A 41 -15.99 -21.57 9.52
N LEU A 42 -14.79 -21.07 9.22
CA LEU A 42 -14.30 -20.96 7.85
C LEU A 42 -13.61 -22.25 7.37
N SER A 43 -13.53 -23.28 8.21
CA SER A 43 -12.78 -24.51 7.89
C SER A 43 -13.36 -25.29 6.71
N ALA A 44 -14.67 -25.11 6.43
CA ALA A 44 -15.37 -25.74 5.31
C ALA A 44 -15.14 -25.02 3.96
N LEU A 45 -14.51 -23.85 3.97
CA LEU A 45 -14.24 -23.04 2.78
C LEU A 45 -12.85 -23.34 2.24
N SER A 46 -12.68 -23.22 0.91
CA SER A 46 -11.36 -23.25 0.30
C SER A 46 -10.51 -22.04 0.76
N PRO A 47 -9.17 -22.12 0.73
CA PRO A 47 -8.32 -21.01 1.15
C PRO A 47 -8.62 -19.68 0.43
N ALA A 48 -9.02 -19.74 -0.85
CA ALA A 48 -9.39 -18.54 -1.62
C ALA A 48 -10.72 -17.93 -1.12
N GLU A 49 -11.70 -18.76 -0.79
CA GLU A 49 -12.98 -18.32 -0.22
C GLU A 49 -12.80 -17.75 1.19
N GLN A 50 -11.97 -18.39 2.03
CA GLN A 50 -11.63 -17.85 3.35
C GLN A 50 -11.02 -16.45 3.25
N GLN A 51 -10.10 -16.25 2.30
CA GLN A 51 -9.45 -14.97 2.08
C GLN A 51 -10.42 -13.90 1.57
N ALA A 52 -11.37 -14.26 0.71
CA ALA A 52 -12.42 -13.36 0.23
C ALA A 52 -13.31 -12.88 1.39
N VAL A 53 -13.80 -13.83 2.25
CA VAL A 53 -14.60 -13.50 3.43
C VAL A 53 -13.84 -12.59 4.40
N LEU A 54 -12.57 -12.90 4.71
CA LEU A 54 -11.73 -12.08 5.59
C LEU A 54 -11.51 -10.68 5.04
N HIS A 55 -11.33 -10.57 3.71
CA HIS A 55 -11.17 -9.28 3.04
C HIS A 55 -12.42 -8.42 3.16
N GLU A 56 -13.61 -9.02 2.97
CA GLU A 56 -14.89 -8.31 3.04
C GLU A 56 -15.26 -7.91 4.47
N MET A 57 -14.89 -8.72 5.46
CA MET A 57 -15.02 -8.36 6.88
C MET A 57 -14.16 -7.15 7.25
N GLY A 58 -13.19 -6.76 6.40
CA GLY A 58 -12.36 -5.56 6.59
C GLY A 58 -11.50 -5.57 7.85
N LEU A 59 -11.20 -6.75 8.39
CA LEU A 59 -10.42 -6.90 9.62
C LEU A 59 -9.02 -6.31 9.45
N LEU A 60 -8.60 -5.46 10.38
CA LEU A 60 -7.25 -4.87 10.38
C LEU A 60 -6.17 -5.95 10.45
N SER A 61 -6.40 -7.01 11.22
CA SER A 61 -5.46 -8.13 11.37
C SER A 61 -5.29 -8.97 10.11
N SER A 62 -6.20 -8.87 9.13
CA SER A 62 -6.09 -9.57 7.84
C SER A 62 -5.36 -8.75 6.77
N LYS A 63 -5.11 -7.47 7.05
CA LYS A 63 -4.44 -6.58 6.09
C LYS A 63 -2.93 -6.75 6.15
N PRO A 64 -2.25 -6.67 4.98
CA PRO A 64 -0.80 -6.67 4.96
C PRO A 64 -0.24 -5.44 5.69
N VAL A 65 0.85 -5.63 6.42
CA VAL A 65 1.47 -4.59 7.24
C VAL A 65 2.81 -4.15 6.66
N LEU A 66 3.04 -2.84 6.67
CA LEU A 66 4.31 -2.21 6.34
C LEU A 66 4.71 -1.32 7.52
N TYR A 67 5.90 -1.54 8.08
CA TYR A 67 6.45 -0.73 9.16
C TYR A 67 7.24 0.46 8.60
N ALA A 68 6.81 1.68 8.86
CA ALA A 68 7.57 2.89 8.58
C ALA A 68 8.35 3.29 9.85
N CYS A 69 9.68 3.12 9.83
CA CYS A 69 10.56 3.48 10.92
C CYS A 69 10.98 4.93 10.76
N ASN A 70 10.38 5.84 11.52
CA ASN A 70 10.82 7.23 11.52
C ASN A 70 12.14 7.38 12.27
N VAL A 71 13.20 7.74 11.56
CA VAL A 71 14.59 7.87 12.07
C VAL A 71 15.06 9.32 11.96
N GLY A 72 16.12 9.67 12.68
CA GLY A 72 16.78 10.96 12.55
C GLY A 72 17.63 11.07 11.29
N GLU A 73 18.02 12.28 10.94
CA GLU A 73 18.95 12.53 9.82
C GLU A 73 20.31 11.89 10.07
N ASP A 74 20.79 11.97 11.32
CA ASP A 74 22.06 11.36 11.72
C ASP A 74 22.04 9.82 11.50
N ASP A 75 20.92 9.17 11.82
CA ASP A 75 20.75 7.73 11.61
C ASP A 75 20.79 7.35 10.11
N LEU A 76 20.28 8.22 9.23
CA LEU A 76 20.35 8.00 7.79
C LEU A 76 21.79 8.12 7.27
N MET A 77 22.57 9.06 7.81
CA MET A 77 23.97 9.32 7.40
C MET A 77 24.95 8.32 7.99
N GLU A 78 24.78 7.95 9.26
CA GLU A 78 25.68 7.04 9.99
C GLU A 78 25.38 5.56 9.72
N GLY A 79 24.24 5.26 9.12
CA GLY A 79 23.75 3.92 8.82
C GLY A 79 22.65 3.47 9.78
N ILE A 80 21.52 3.14 9.19
CA ILE A 80 20.28 2.72 9.87
C ILE A 80 20.48 1.53 10.80
N GLU A 81 21.50 0.70 10.53
CA GLU A 81 21.84 -0.48 11.32
C GLU A 81 22.36 -0.13 12.72
N ASN A 82 22.91 1.08 12.89
CA ASN A 82 23.40 1.58 14.17
C ASN A 82 22.29 2.11 15.09
N ASN A 83 21.09 2.35 14.55
CA ASN A 83 19.95 2.76 15.34
C ASN A 83 19.49 1.64 16.27
N LYS A 84 19.22 2.00 17.54
CA LYS A 84 18.83 1.05 18.60
C LYS A 84 17.53 0.30 18.30
N TYR A 85 16.58 0.94 17.63
CA TYR A 85 15.22 0.45 17.49
C TYR A 85 14.93 -0.20 16.13
N VAL A 86 15.56 0.26 15.07
CA VAL A 86 15.32 -0.25 13.71
C VAL A 86 15.59 -1.75 13.60
N PRO A 87 16.70 -2.31 14.17
CA PRO A 87 16.93 -3.76 14.14
C PRO A 87 15.84 -4.57 14.86
N LEU A 88 15.23 -4.01 15.93
CA LEU A 88 14.12 -4.66 16.65
C LEU A 88 12.87 -4.73 15.78
N VAL A 89 12.55 -3.63 15.08
CA VAL A 89 11.41 -3.59 14.13
C VAL A 89 11.68 -4.52 12.95
N ALA A 90 12.91 -4.56 12.44
CA ALA A 90 13.30 -5.46 11.36
C ALA A 90 13.12 -6.95 11.75
N ALA A 91 13.52 -7.32 12.96
CA ALA A 91 13.30 -8.66 13.49
C ALA A 91 11.82 -9.01 13.59
N ARG A 92 11.00 -8.09 14.13
CA ARG A 92 9.56 -8.26 14.24
C ARG A 92 8.88 -8.37 12.87
N ALA A 93 9.23 -7.48 11.94
CA ALA A 93 8.72 -7.53 10.58
C ALA A 93 9.01 -8.87 9.91
N LYS A 94 10.21 -9.40 10.11
CA LYS A 94 10.60 -10.72 9.58
C LYS A 94 9.76 -11.86 10.17
N GLU A 95 9.48 -11.83 11.48
CA GLU A 95 8.62 -12.83 12.14
C GLU A 95 7.19 -12.82 11.59
N GLU A 96 6.66 -11.65 11.29
CA GLU A 96 5.30 -11.46 10.78
C GLU A 96 5.20 -11.57 9.24
N GLY A 97 6.32 -11.75 8.53
CA GLY A 97 6.34 -11.70 7.07
C GLY A 97 6.03 -10.31 6.49
N ALA A 98 6.13 -9.27 7.32
CA ALA A 98 5.94 -7.88 6.95
C ALA A 98 7.22 -7.26 6.41
N ARG A 99 7.10 -6.08 5.79
CA ARG A 99 8.25 -5.26 5.39
C ARG A 99 8.43 -4.08 6.34
N TYR A 100 9.65 -3.55 6.41
CA TYR A 100 9.92 -2.29 7.08
C TYR A 100 10.71 -1.36 6.16
N ILE A 101 10.54 -0.06 6.37
CA ILE A 101 11.23 0.99 5.61
C ILE A 101 11.66 2.06 6.60
N PRO A 102 12.92 2.44 6.61
CA PRO A 102 13.38 3.63 7.31
C PRO A 102 12.98 4.87 6.51
N ILE A 103 12.51 5.89 7.20
CA ILE A 103 12.14 7.18 6.63
C ILE A 103 12.50 8.28 7.63
N CYS A 104 13.05 9.39 7.16
CA CYS A 104 13.19 10.59 7.96
C CYS A 104 12.14 11.61 7.53
N ALA A 105 11.10 11.76 8.36
CA ALA A 105 10.00 12.67 8.06
C ALA A 105 10.47 14.13 7.94
N LYS A 106 11.50 14.52 8.71
CA LYS A 106 12.07 15.86 8.64
C LYS A 106 12.77 16.11 7.31
N THR A 107 13.60 15.18 6.85
CA THR A 107 14.24 15.27 5.54
C THR A 107 13.20 15.36 4.41
N GLU A 108 12.11 14.57 4.49
CA GLU A 108 11.03 14.62 3.49
C GLU A 108 10.29 15.97 3.50
N GLU A 109 10.10 16.59 4.68
CA GLU A 109 9.53 17.93 4.82
C GLU A 109 10.45 18.98 4.19
N ASP A 110 11.75 18.93 4.49
CA ASP A 110 12.73 19.89 3.99
C ASP A 110 12.86 19.88 2.45
N ILE A 111 12.70 18.70 1.84
CA ILE A 111 12.78 18.56 0.36
C ILE A 111 11.42 18.63 -0.35
N ALA A 112 10.32 18.84 0.38
CA ALA A 112 8.97 18.82 -0.20
C ALA A 112 8.78 19.88 -1.29
N ASP A 113 9.35 21.07 -1.07
CA ASP A 113 9.25 22.23 -1.98
C ASP A 113 10.38 22.29 -3.03
N TYR A 114 11.28 21.31 -3.03
CA TYR A 114 12.40 21.28 -3.99
C TYR A 114 11.95 20.82 -5.37
N THR A 115 12.59 21.39 -6.40
CA THR A 115 12.46 20.84 -7.76
C THR A 115 13.08 19.43 -7.82
N PRO A 116 12.69 18.59 -8.79
CA PRO A 116 13.25 17.23 -8.94
C PRO A 116 14.79 17.21 -9.00
N GLU A 117 15.40 18.21 -9.63
CA GLU A 117 16.86 18.35 -9.76
C GLU A 117 17.50 18.67 -8.41
N GLU A 118 16.93 19.63 -7.66
CA GLU A 118 17.40 20.02 -6.34
C GLU A 118 17.26 18.89 -5.34
N LYS A 119 16.11 18.19 -5.36
CA LYS A 119 15.85 17.00 -4.52
C LYS A 119 16.92 15.93 -4.76
N LYS A 120 17.23 15.64 -6.02
CA LYS A 120 18.25 14.66 -6.38
C LYS A 120 19.65 15.07 -5.93
N ALA A 121 19.99 16.34 -6.07
CA ALA A 121 21.28 16.88 -5.63
C ALA A 121 21.43 16.80 -4.11
N PHE A 122 20.39 17.18 -3.36
CA PHE A 122 20.37 17.14 -1.90
C PHE A 122 20.50 15.70 -1.36
N LEU A 123 19.74 14.76 -1.90
CA LEU A 123 19.80 13.35 -1.50
C LEU A 123 21.18 12.74 -1.82
N ALA A 124 21.78 13.11 -2.96
CA ALA A 124 23.13 12.66 -3.33
C ALA A 124 24.20 13.21 -2.38
N GLU A 125 24.07 14.45 -1.90
CA GLU A 125 24.96 15.05 -0.90
C GLU A 125 24.88 14.31 0.45
N MET A 126 23.68 13.85 0.82
CA MET A 126 23.46 13.02 2.01
C MET A 126 23.85 11.54 1.82
N GLY A 127 24.27 11.14 0.63
CA GLY A 127 24.61 9.75 0.31
C GLY A 127 23.39 8.81 0.19
N ILE A 128 22.19 9.38 -0.04
CA ILE A 128 20.91 8.65 -0.13
C ILE A 128 20.53 8.53 -1.61
N GLU A 129 20.27 7.31 -2.08
CA GLU A 129 19.94 7.07 -3.50
C GLU A 129 18.49 7.48 -3.86
N ALA A 130 17.55 7.29 -2.94
CA ALA A 130 16.15 7.59 -3.16
C ALA A 130 15.51 8.13 -1.88
N SER A 131 14.48 9.00 -2.02
CA SER A 131 13.78 9.52 -0.85
C SER A 131 13.02 8.42 -0.12
N GLY A 132 12.82 8.60 1.19
CA GLY A 132 12.05 7.67 2.01
C GLY A 132 10.61 7.54 1.51
N LEU A 133 10.03 8.64 0.99
CA LEU A 133 8.70 8.65 0.40
C LEU A 133 8.64 7.80 -0.89
N ASP A 134 9.62 7.91 -1.78
CA ASP A 134 9.67 7.11 -3.00
C ASP A 134 9.81 5.62 -2.68
N ASN A 135 10.62 5.28 -1.68
CA ASN A 135 10.75 3.92 -1.16
C ASN A 135 9.45 3.42 -0.55
N LEU A 136 8.73 4.26 0.21
CA LEU A 136 7.44 3.93 0.82
C LEU A 136 6.38 3.65 -0.24
N ILE A 137 6.30 4.47 -1.29
CA ILE A 137 5.38 4.27 -2.41
C ILE A 137 5.68 2.95 -3.10
N THR A 138 6.93 2.72 -3.46
CA THR A 138 7.35 1.49 -4.17
C THR A 138 7.01 0.24 -3.35
N ALA A 139 7.35 0.23 -2.07
CA ALA A 139 7.07 -0.91 -1.21
C ALA A 139 5.58 -1.12 -0.94
N SER A 140 4.79 -0.05 -0.90
CA SER A 140 3.32 -0.14 -0.79
C SER A 140 2.71 -0.77 -2.04
N TYR A 141 3.17 -0.39 -3.22
CA TYR A 141 2.75 -1.00 -4.48
C TYR A 141 3.11 -2.49 -4.55
N ASP A 142 4.32 -2.84 -4.14
CA ASP A 142 4.76 -4.24 -4.08
C ASP A 142 3.94 -5.06 -3.08
N LEU A 143 3.68 -4.49 -1.90
CA LEU A 143 2.91 -5.15 -0.84
C LEU A 143 1.47 -5.45 -1.27
N LEU A 144 0.86 -4.52 -2.01
CA LEU A 144 -0.50 -4.65 -2.52
C LEU A 144 -0.56 -5.39 -3.85
N GLY A 145 0.58 -5.77 -4.43
CA GLY A 145 0.66 -6.41 -5.74
C GLY A 145 0.14 -5.52 -6.86
N LEU A 146 0.36 -4.21 -6.77
CA LEU A 146 -0.13 -3.25 -7.74
C LEU A 146 0.90 -2.97 -8.84
N ILE A 147 0.40 -2.70 -10.03
CA ILE A 147 1.16 -2.13 -11.14
C ILE A 147 0.39 -0.94 -11.71
N SER A 148 1.13 0.07 -12.18
CA SER A 148 0.55 1.19 -12.91
C SER A 148 0.97 1.14 -14.37
N PHE A 149 0.06 1.50 -15.25
CA PHE A 149 0.31 1.64 -16.67
C PHE A 149 -0.41 2.85 -17.24
N LEU A 150 0.08 3.35 -18.35
CA LEU A 150 -0.50 4.48 -19.05
C LEU A 150 -1.20 3.97 -20.32
N THR A 151 -2.38 4.51 -20.59
CA THR A 151 -3.03 4.39 -21.90
C THR A 151 -2.98 5.74 -22.57
N ASP A 152 -2.45 5.75 -23.81
CA ASP A 152 -2.42 6.95 -24.64
C ASP A 152 -3.41 6.82 -25.78
N GLY A 153 -4.28 7.81 -25.95
CA GLY A 153 -5.27 7.91 -26.99
C GLY A 153 -5.29 9.30 -27.63
N LYS A 154 -5.89 9.45 -28.79
CA LYS A 154 -5.95 10.71 -29.52
C LYS A 154 -6.59 11.88 -28.75
N LYS A 155 -7.37 11.58 -27.71
CA LYS A 155 -8.12 12.60 -26.92
C LYS A 155 -7.58 12.77 -25.51
N GLU A 156 -6.98 11.73 -24.93
CA GLU A 156 -6.57 11.73 -23.53
C GLU A 156 -5.50 10.70 -23.27
N CYS A 157 -4.65 10.98 -22.28
CA CYS A 157 -3.73 10.04 -21.67
C CYS A 157 -4.21 9.72 -20.24
N ARG A 158 -4.32 8.46 -19.86
CA ARG A 158 -4.77 8.03 -18.53
C ARG A 158 -3.79 7.09 -17.87
N ALA A 159 -3.61 7.29 -16.56
CA ALA A 159 -2.91 6.35 -15.71
C ALA A 159 -3.92 5.41 -15.03
N TRP A 160 -3.57 4.13 -15.01
CA TRP A 160 -4.37 3.07 -14.39
C TRP A 160 -3.54 2.30 -13.40
N THR A 161 -4.16 1.84 -12.33
CA THR A 161 -3.53 0.95 -11.37
C THR A 161 -4.36 -0.32 -11.26
N ILE A 162 -3.72 -1.48 -11.46
CA ILE A 162 -4.35 -2.80 -11.35
C ILE A 162 -3.51 -3.72 -10.46
N ARG A 163 -4.11 -4.78 -9.96
CA ARG A 163 -3.38 -5.86 -9.31
C ARG A 163 -2.70 -6.75 -10.38
N LYS A 164 -1.52 -7.24 -10.03
CA LYS A 164 -0.78 -8.24 -10.82
C LYS A 164 -1.56 -9.53 -10.94
#